data_5443320ac3d58b5ef0fd9d064758d22d
#
_entry.id   5443320ac3d58b5ef0fd9d064758d22d
#
_cell.length_a   1.000
_cell.length_b   1.000
_cell.length_c   1.000
_cell.angle_alpha   90.00
_cell.angle_beta   90.00
_cell.angle_gamma   90.00
#
_symmetry.space_group_name_H-M   'P 1'
#
loop_
_entity.id
_entity.type
_entity.pdbx_description
1 polymer ?
#
loop_
_entity_poly.entity_id
_entity_poly.type
_entity_poly.pdbx_seq_one_letter_code
_entity_poly.pdbx_strand_id
1 'polypeptide(L)'
;MKSETTKYYLDIWTVLTLAGISIFSVGGYLLASHILFRIGYPLDDAWIHQVYARNLALIGEWSFITGQPSGGSTAPLWSALLAIGYWLGITPYIWTYGWGILLLWGLSLLSEITVRLNLPFYNSRIPWVGIFILGEWHLVWAASSGMETLLYTLLITGILALLSKPTRNYLVSGVLIGLCIWVRPDGITLLGPVLMVLILTEKTPGKLIKAIIKVVFGFGILFAVYCLFNLNISGMLWPNTFYAKQLEYAALQDIPFWKRYLTEASLPLIGSGILLLPGVIFRILKTVQKRDILTLASMAWFLGFIFLYAWRLPVTYQHGRYIIPAMPIYFIWGMSGTIEYLTLNIQNQRQHIVNSVAKLSIFIVWFWFWFLGAKAYAKDVAFIESEMVTMAQWIAVHIPSNSLVAAHDIGALGYFGKHRLIDLAGLLNTEVIPIIRDEMKLASYLDQQRVNYLVTFPSWYPRLTFKTSTLYHTSGIFSQSTGGENMVIYRWTGLKDDLSN
;
A
#
# COMPACT_ATOMS: atom_id res chain seq x y z
N MET A 1 31.94 4.65 36.12
CA MET A 1 31.19 5.31 35.05
C MET A 1 29.82 4.64 34.98
N LYS A 2 28.81 5.29 35.58
CA LYS A 2 27.39 4.84 35.46
C LYS A 2 26.98 5.10 34.01
N SER A 3 26.61 4.06 33.27
CA SER A 3 25.95 4.19 31.98
C SER A 3 24.57 4.80 32.26
N GLU A 4 24.46 6.10 32.08
CA GLU A 4 23.16 6.75 31.94
C GLU A 4 22.54 6.18 30.67
N THR A 5 21.65 5.21 30.83
CA THR A 5 20.68 4.86 29.81
C THR A 5 19.78 6.06 29.63
N THR A 6 20.17 6.96 28.76
CA THR A 6 19.34 8.10 28.35
C THR A 6 18.06 7.50 27.80
N LYS A 7 16.98 7.58 28.59
CA LYS A 7 15.65 7.10 28.21
C LYS A 7 15.14 8.05 27.11
N TYR A 8 15.25 7.66 25.87
CA TYR A 8 14.67 8.38 24.72
C TYR A 8 13.15 8.19 24.67
N TYR A 9 12.45 8.61 25.74
CA TYR A 9 11.01 8.68 25.73
C TYR A 9 10.60 10.01 25.12
N LEU A 10 9.69 9.95 24.15
CA LEU A 10 8.96 11.13 23.74
C LEU A 10 8.08 11.56 24.92
N ASP A 11 8.09 12.85 25.24
CA ASP A 11 7.17 13.37 26.25
C ASP A 11 5.71 13.28 25.78
N ILE A 12 4.79 13.27 26.73
CA ILE A 12 3.37 13.08 26.44
C ILE A 12 2.82 14.16 25.50
N TRP A 13 3.33 15.39 25.59
CA TRP A 13 2.89 16.49 24.74
C TRP A 13 3.31 16.26 23.27
N THR A 14 4.51 15.77 23.04
CA THR A 14 4.98 15.35 21.71
C THR A 14 4.10 14.26 21.14
N VAL A 15 3.77 13.24 21.93
CA VAL A 15 2.90 12.13 21.50
C VAL A 15 1.49 12.62 21.13
N LEU A 16 0.89 13.49 21.97
CA LEU A 16 -0.43 14.06 21.71
C LEU A 16 -0.44 15.03 20.52
N THR A 17 0.61 15.85 20.39
CA THR A 17 0.75 16.76 19.25
C THR A 17 0.79 15.99 17.93
N LEU A 18 1.60 14.91 17.85
CA LEU A 18 1.65 14.07 16.65
C LEU A 18 0.31 13.37 16.39
N ALA A 19 -0.43 12.97 17.44
CA ALA A 19 -1.78 12.41 17.26
C ALA A 19 -2.73 13.45 16.65
N GLY A 20 -2.73 14.68 17.17
CA GLY A 20 -3.55 15.78 16.65
C GLY A 20 -3.23 16.10 15.20
N ILE A 21 -1.94 16.13 14.82
CA ILE A 21 -1.52 16.36 13.43
C ILE A 21 -1.95 15.19 12.53
N SER A 22 -1.88 13.93 13.00
CA SER A 22 -2.37 12.76 12.24
C SER A 22 -3.86 12.89 11.93
N ILE A 23 -4.68 13.23 12.93
CA ILE A 23 -6.11 13.46 12.76
C ILE A 23 -6.35 14.60 11.76
N PHE A 24 -5.63 15.71 11.90
CA PHE A 24 -5.73 16.85 10.98
C PHE A 24 -5.37 16.48 9.54
N SER A 25 -4.27 15.74 9.34
CA SER A 25 -3.79 15.36 8.01
C SER A 25 -4.79 14.47 7.27
N VAL A 26 -5.24 13.38 7.91
CA VAL A 26 -6.24 12.49 7.32
C VAL A 26 -7.59 13.20 7.20
N GLY A 27 -8.02 13.94 8.23
CA GLY A 27 -9.26 14.72 8.21
C GLY A 27 -9.30 15.73 7.08
N GLY A 28 -8.18 16.38 6.77
CA GLY A 28 -8.05 17.31 5.63
C GLY A 28 -8.27 16.63 4.28
N TYR A 29 -7.78 15.41 4.08
CA TYR A 29 -8.01 14.61 2.87
C TYR A 29 -9.48 14.18 2.75
N LEU A 30 -10.09 13.73 3.86
CA LEU A 30 -11.51 13.38 3.88
C LEU A 30 -12.40 14.60 3.62
N LEU A 31 -12.05 15.74 4.19
CA LEU A 31 -12.76 16.99 3.94
C LEU A 31 -12.65 17.42 2.48
N ALA A 32 -11.47 17.34 1.88
CA ALA A 32 -11.28 17.65 0.46
C ALA A 32 -12.12 16.74 -0.44
N SER A 33 -12.18 15.45 -0.11
CA SER A 33 -13.04 14.49 -0.81
C SER A 33 -14.53 14.82 -0.65
N HIS A 34 -14.97 15.13 0.57
CA HIS A 34 -16.35 15.52 0.84
C HIS A 34 -16.77 16.79 0.09
N ILE A 35 -15.89 17.79 0.03
CA ILE A 35 -16.15 19.04 -0.70
C ILE A 35 -16.21 18.81 -2.21
N LEU A 36 -15.36 17.95 -2.76
CA LEU A 36 -15.34 17.68 -4.20
C LEU A 36 -16.54 16.85 -4.64
N PHE A 37 -16.87 15.79 -3.88
CA PHE A 37 -17.96 14.87 -4.23
C PHE A 37 -18.58 14.24 -2.97
N ARG A 38 -17.90 13.26 -2.34
CA ARG A 38 -18.33 12.60 -1.10
C ARG A 38 -17.17 11.87 -0.44
N ILE A 39 -17.33 11.41 0.81
CA ILE A 39 -16.39 10.54 1.48
C ILE A 39 -16.48 9.14 0.87
N GLY A 40 -15.32 8.53 0.58
CA GLY A 40 -15.22 7.21 -0.04
C GLY A 40 -13.78 6.74 -0.11
N TYR A 41 -13.54 5.60 -0.73
CA TYR A 41 -12.19 5.06 -0.94
C TYR A 41 -11.66 5.43 -2.34
N PRO A 42 -10.36 5.73 -2.48
CA PRO A 42 -9.74 6.09 -3.77
C PRO A 42 -9.43 4.86 -4.64
N LEU A 43 -9.77 3.66 -4.20
CA LEU A 43 -9.49 2.38 -4.85
C LEU A 43 -10.67 1.42 -4.67
N ASP A 44 -11.04 0.72 -5.76
CA ASP A 44 -12.03 -0.36 -5.71
C ASP A 44 -11.53 -1.56 -4.88
N ASP A 45 -10.21 -1.81 -4.86
CA ASP A 45 -9.56 -2.85 -4.04
C ASP A 45 -9.91 -2.73 -2.53
N ALA A 46 -10.13 -1.50 -2.03
CA ALA A 46 -10.53 -1.30 -0.63
C ALA A 46 -11.89 -1.97 -0.33
N TRP A 47 -12.81 -1.96 -1.27
CA TRP A 47 -14.08 -2.64 -1.15
C TRP A 47 -13.94 -4.17 -1.16
N ILE A 48 -12.92 -4.71 -1.86
CA ILE A 48 -12.61 -6.15 -1.78
C ILE A 48 -12.30 -6.54 -0.34
N HIS A 49 -11.43 -5.79 0.35
CA HIS A 49 -11.13 -6.03 1.76
C HIS A 49 -12.36 -5.91 2.66
N GLN A 50 -13.25 -4.95 2.37
CA GLN A 50 -14.51 -4.79 3.11
C GLN A 50 -15.46 -5.97 2.91
N VAL A 51 -15.53 -6.57 1.71
CA VAL A 51 -16.34 -7.77 1.46
C VAL A 51 -15.84 -8.95 2.30
N TYR A 52 -14.53 -9.25 2.26
CA TYR A 52 -13.95 -10.32 3.08
C TYR A 52 -14.13 -10.06 4.58
N ALA A 53 -13.93 -8.82 5.02
CA ALA A 53 -14.13 -8.43 6.42
C ALA A 53 -15.57 -8.62 6.87
N ARG A 54 -16.54 -8.17 6.08
CA ARG A 54 -17.97 -8.33 6.35
C ARG A 54 -18.36 -9.80 6.43
N ASN A 55 -17.96 -10.60 5.44
CA ASN A 55 -18.32 -12.01 5.38
C ASN A 55 -17.68 -12.80 6.52
N LEU A 56 -16.41 -12.52 6.85
CA LEU A 56 -15.74 -13.11 8.01
C LEU A 56 -16.46 -12.76 9.32
N ALA A 57 -16.85 -11.51 9.50
CA ALA A 57 -17.48 -11.06 10.75
C ALA A 57 -18.93 -11.55 10.92
N LEU A 58 -19.73 -11.52 9.86
CA LEU A 58 -21.17 -11.74 9.96
C LEU A 58 -21.60 -13.20 9.73
N ILE A 59 -20.84 -13.94 8.92
CA ILE A 59 -21.17 -15.34 8.56
C ILE A 59 -20.03 -16.33 8.84
N GLY A 60 -18.87 -15.87 9.34
CA GLY A 60 -17.73 -16.72 9.67
C GLY A 60 -16.98 -17.28 8.45
N GLU A 61 -17.20 -16.74 7.26
CA GLU A 61 -16.60 -17.27 6.02
C GLU A 61 -15.49 -16.36 5.49
N TRP A 62 -14.37 -16.96 5.11
CA TRP A 62 -13.34 -16.30 4.31
C TRP A 62 -13.71 -16.44 2.83
N SER A 63 -14.64 -15.63 2.38
CA SER A 63 -15.18 -15.69 1.02
C SER A 63 -15.51 -14.30 0.50
N PHE A 64 -15.37 -14.10 -0.82
CA PHE A 64 -15.90 -12.93 -1.50
C PHE A 64 -17.38 -13.14 -1.85
N ILE A 65 -17.70 -14.29 -2.42
CA ILE A 65 -19.06 -14.76 -2.66
C ILE A 65 -19.41 -15.77 -1.57
N THR A 66 -20.51 -15.57 -0.86
CA THR A 66 -20.99 -16.46 0.21
C THR A 66 -21.02 -17.92 -0.24
N GLY A 67 -20.48 -18.83 0.56
CA GLY A 67 -20.38 -20.26 0.25
C GLY A 67 -19.26 -20.64 -0.74
N GLN A 68 -18.44 -19.67 -1.20
CA GLN A 68 -17.31 -19.90 -2.11
C GLN A 68 -16.01 -19.30 -1.54
N PRO A 69 -15.24 -20.06 -0.75
CA PRO A 69 -13.92 -19.61 -0.28
C PRO A 69 -13.03 -19.20 -1.45
N SER A 70 -12.33 -18.11 -1.32
CA SER A 70 -11.50 -17.55 -2.40
C SER A 70 -10.27 -16.81 -1.89
N GLY A 71 -9.19 -16.82 -2.67
CA GLY A 71 -7.91 -16.16 -2.39
C GLY A 71 -7.78 -14.74 -2.96
N GLY A 72 -8.89 -14.02 -3.13
CA GLY A 72 -8.89 -12.68 -3.76
C GLY A 72 -8.39 -11.55 -2.85
N SER A 73 -8.32 -11.75 -1.52
CA SER A 73 -7.68 -10.77 -0.62
C SER A 73 -6.18 -11.04 -0.50
N THR A 74 -5.36 -10.08 -0.94
CA THR A 74 -3.89 -10.15 -0.79
C THR A 74 -3.41 -9.94 0.64
N ALA A 75 -4.24 -9.31 1.50
CA ALA A 75 -3.89 -8.89 2.85
C ALA A 75 -4.84 -9.50 3.90
N PRO A 76 -4.70 -10.81 4.19
CA PRO A 76 -5.61 -11.47 5.15
C PRO A 76 -5.64 -10.79 6.51
N LEU A 77 -4.49 -10.37 7.03
CA LEU A 77 -4.43 -9.69 8.32
C LEU A 77 -5.19 -8.36 8.31
N TRP A 78 -5.12 -7.60 7.22
CA TRP A 78 -5.87 -6.34 7.09
C TRP A 78 -7.37 -6.58 7.07
N SER A 79 -7.85 -7.52 6.24
CA SER A 79 -9.27 -7.87 6.18
C SER A 79 -9.78 -8.39 7.54
N ALA A 80 -8.97 -9.15 8.29
CA ALA A 80 -9.31 -9.60 9.63
C ALA A 80 -9.41 -8.43 10.64
N LEU A 81 -8.51 -7.44 10.56
CA LEU A 81 -8.60 -6.21 11.37
C LEU A 81 -9.85 -5.39 11.04
N LEU A 82 -10.22 -5.32 9.75
CA LEU A 82 -11.46 -4.66 9.33
C LEU A 82 -12.70 -5.41 9.82
N ALA A 83 -12.67 -6.74 9.91
CA ALA A 83 -13.77 -7.56 10.41
C ALA A 83 -14.16 -7.22 11.86
N ILE A 84 -13.19 -6.80 12.69
CA ILE A 84 -13.46 -6.37 14.07
C ILE A 84 -14.43 -5.19 14.10
N GLY A 85 -14.34 -4.25 13.14
CA GLY A 85 -15.27 -3.13 13.03
C GLY A 85 -16.71 -3.58 12.81
N TYR A 86 -16.92 -4.60 11.98
CA TYR A 86 -18.25 -5.17 11.75
C TYR A 86 -18.79 -5.87 13.01
N TRP A 87 -17.96 -6.60 13.75
CA TRP A 87 -18.37 -7.19 15.04
C TRP A 87 -18.77 -6.15 16.07
N LEU A 88 -18.09 -5.00 16.07
CA LEU A 88 -18.39 -3.90 16.97
C LEU A 88 -19.55 -3.01 16.49
N GLY A 89 -20.13 -3.27 15.32
CA GLY A 89 -21.19 -2.46 14.73
C GLY A 89 -20.74 -1.06 14.30
N ILE A 90 -19.42 -0.86 14.11
CA ILE A 90 -18.85 0.41 13.67
C ILE A 90 -18.92 0.48 12.14
N THR A 91 -19.30 1.64 11.61
CA THR A 91 -19.36 1.81 10.15
C THR A 91 -17.99 1.59 9.50
N PRO A 92 -17.90 0.98 8.31
CA PRO A 92 -16.64 0.67 7.63
C PRO A 92 -15.72 1.88 7.47
N TYR A 93 -16.27 3.03 7.12
CA TYR A 93 -15.50 4.26 6.96
C TYR A 93 -14.84 4.73 8.26
N ILE A 94 -15.60 4.81 9.37
CA ILE A 94 -15.07 5.25 10.66
C ILE A 94 -13.96 4.32 11.13
N TRP A 95 -14.20 3.00 11.04
CA TRP A 95 -13.23 2.00 11.47
C TRP A 95 -11.95 2.04 10.64
N THR A 96 -12.08 2.09 9.32
CA THR A 96 -10.95 2.08 8.39
C THR A 96 -10.10 3.36 8.50
N TYR A 97 -10.74 4.53 8.53
CA TYR A 97 -10.00 5.80 8.69
C TYR A 97 -9.42 5.95 10.10
N GLY A 98 -10.09 5.41 11.11
CA GLY A 98 -9.53 5.30 12.46
C GLY A 98 -8.20 4.53 12.47
N TRP A 99 -8.15 3.37 11.79
CA TRP A 99 -6.91 2.64 11.59
C TRP A 99 -5.88 3.44 10.79
N GLY A 100 -6.28 4.11 9.72
CA GLY A 100 -5.39 4.98 8.95
C GLY A 100 -4.70 6.05 9.81
N ILE A 101 -5.46 6.74 10.66
CA ILE A 101 -4.96 7.74 11.61
C ILE A 101 -3.98 7.10 12.61
N LEU A 102 -4.36 5.97 13.22
CA LEU A 102 -3.53 5.27 14.21
C LEU A 102 -2.21 4.78 13.62
N LEU A 103 -2.24 4.20 12.41
CA LEU A 103 -1.06 3.68 11.72
C LEU A 103 -0.13 4.81 11.28
N LEU A 104 -0.67 5.92 10.77
CA LEU A 104 0.12 7.09 10.38
C LEU A 104 0.78 7.73 11.61
N TRP A 105 0.02 7.88 12.71
CA TRP A 105 0.55 8.34 13.99
C TRP A 105 1.65 7.41 14.52
N GLY A 106 1.41 6.09 14.55
CA GLY A 106 2.41 5.10 14.96
C GLY A 106 3.68 5.16 14.13
N LEU A 107 3.55 5.32 12.80
CA LEU A 107 4.68 5.48 11.89
C LEU A 107 5.48 6.75 12.18
N SER A 108 4.80 7.86 12.47
CA SER A 108 5.44 9.13 12.83
C SER A 108 6.26 9.04 14.12
N LEU A 109 5.68 8.41 15.16
CA LEU A 109 6.36 8.16 16.44
C LEU A 109 7.59 7.28 16.24
N LEU A 110 7.43 6.19 15.50
CA LEU A 110 8.50 5.24 15.25
C LEU A 110 9.65 5.87 14.45
N SER A 111 9.32 6.69 13.46
CA SER A 111 10.30 7.42 12.64
C SER A 111 11.08 8.44 13.48
N GLU A 112 10.39 9.22 14.29
CA GLU A 112 11.01 10.20 15.20
C GLU A 112 11.95 9.52 16.20
N ILE A 113 11.50 8.43 16.85
CA ILE A 113 12.31 7.64 17.79
C ILE A 113 13.53 7.06 17.07
N THR A 114 13.36 6.53 15.87
CA THR A 114 14.45 5.91 15.09
C THR A 114 15.54 6.94 14.78
N VAL A 115 15.15 8.16 14.40
CA VAL A 115 16.14 9.23 14.13
C VAL A 115 16.83 9.70 15.41
N ARG A 116 16.11 9.86 16.52
CA ARG A 116 16.71 10.24 17.82
C ARG A 116 17.72 9.20 18.32
N LEU A 117 17.41 7.91 18.17
CA LEU A 117 18.36 6.84 18.51
C LEU A 117 19.64 6.86 17.66
N ASN A 118 19.52 7.20 16.39
CA ASN A 118 20.65 7.23 15.44
C ASN A 118 21.43 8.55 15.47
N LEU A 119 20.84 9.64 16.00
CA LEU A 119 21.42 10.97 16.11
C LEU A 119 21.32 11.49 17.55
N PRO A 120 22.19 11.04 18.49
CA PRO A 120 22.09 11.43 19.92
C PRO A 120 22.14 12.94 20.17
N PHE A 121 22.72 13.72 19.27
CA PHE A 121 22.76 15.18 19.36
C PHE A 121 21.44 15.85 18.90
N TYR A 122 20.55 15.12 18.25
CA TYR A 122 19.22 15.60 17.86
C TYR A 122 18.29 15.62 19.09
N ASN A 123 18.35 16.71 19.84
CA ASN A 123 17.53 16.94 21.03
C ASN A 123 16.55 18.09 20.82
N SER A 124 15.80 18.06 19.74
CA SER A 124 14.77 19.06 19.44
C SER A 124 13.49 18.79 20.27
N ARG A 125 12.88 19.86 20.83
CA ARG A 125 11.55 19.79 21.42
C ARG A 125 10.47 19.55 20.36
N ILE A 126 10.70 20.03 19.14
CA ILE A 126 9.78 19.84 18.02
C ILE A 126 10.15 18.54 17.31
N PRO A 127 9.19 17.58 17.14
CA PRO A 127 9.43 16.29 16.50
C PRO A 127 9.38 16.42 14.97
N TRP A 128 10.41 17.06 14.38
CA TRP A 128 10.42 17.41 12.95
C TRP A 128 10.26 16.23 12.02
N VAL A 129 10.81 15.08 12.37
CA VAL A 129 10.69 13.86 11.55
C VAL A 129 9.28 13.32 11.61
N GLY A 130 8.69 13.25 12.81
CA GLY A 130 7.31 12.84 12.99
C GLY A 130 6.33 13.74 12.25
N ILE A 131 6.51 15.06 12.33
CA ILE A 131 5.70 16.05 11.60
C ILE A 131 5.84 15.87 10.10
N PHE A 132 7.07 15.67 9.59
CA PHE A 132 7.30 15.43 8.16
C PHE A 132 6.54 14.20 7.67
N ILE A 133 6.61 13.08 8.38
CA ILE A 133 5.89 11.83 8.05
C ILE A 133 4.38 12.05 8.02
N LEU A 134 3.83 12.81 8.97
CA LEU A 134 2.38 13.06 9.08
C LEU A 134 1.79 13.92 7.96
N GLY A 135 2.59 14.70 7.27
CA GLY A 135 2.12 15.50 6.14
C GLY A 135 2.78 15.12 4.82
N GLU A 136 3.55 14.02 4.78
CA GLU A 136 4.06 13.50 3.52
C GLU A 136 2.88 12.92 2.71
N TRP A 137 2.65 13.47 1.54
CA TRP A 137 1.40 13.32 0.81
C TRP A 137 1.08 11.88 0.39
N HIS A 138 2.09 11.05 0.02
CA HIS A 138 1.88 9.64 -0.29
C HIS A 138 1.42 8.85 0.94
N LEU A 139 1.98 9.16 2.11
CA LEU A 139 1.64 8.48 3.36
C LEU A 139 0.25 8.87 3.84
N VAL A 140 -0.13 10.14 3.69
CA VAL A 140 -1.49 10.60 4.03
C VAL A 140 -2.52 10.02 3.06
N TRP A 141 -2.20 9.97 1.76
CA TRP A 141 -3.04 9.28 0.77
C TRP A 141 -3.23 7.81 1.13
N ALA A 142 -2.14 7.09 1.48
CA ALA A 142 -2.21 5.70 1.91
C ALA A 142 -3.02 5.51 3.21
N ALA A 143 -2.90 6.43 4.18
CA ALA A 143 -3.69 6.42 5.42
C ALA A 143 -5.20 6.55 5.16
N SER A 144 -5.56 7.28 4.11
CA SER A 144 -6.94 7.55 3.72
C SER A 144 -7.47 6.53 2.69
N SER A 145 -6.63 5.60 2.19
CA SER A 145 -6.95 4.74 1.06
C SER A 145 -7.86 3.55 1.37
N GLY A 146 -8.00 3.16 2.63
CA GLY A 146 -8.70 1.94 3.01
C GLY A 146 -7.89 0.65 2.82
N MET A 147 -6.62 0.77 2.37
CA MET A 147 -5.72 -0.33 2.07
C MET A 147 -4.77 -0.65 3.23
N GLU A 148 -4.17 -1.82 3.16
CA GLU A 148 -3.17 -2.35 4.11
C GLU A 148 -1.83 -1.61 4.10
N THR A 149 -1.62 -0.69 3.17
CA THR A 149 -0.32 -0.07 2.86
C THR A 149 0.39 0.48 4.09
N LEU A 150 -0.30 1.25 4.96
CA LEU A 150 0.33 1.80 6.16
C LEU A 150 0.60 0.77 7.25
N LEU A 151 -0.21 -0.27 7.38
CA LEU A 151 0.07 -1.38 8.29
C LEU A 151 1.38 -2.07 7.90
N TYR A 152 1.53 -2.34 6.62
CA TYR A 152 2.75 -2.93 6.08
C TYR A 152 3.97 -2.01 6.29
N THR A 153 3.82 -0.73 5.99
CA THR A 153 4.85 0.31 6.19
C THR A 153 5.32 0.38 7.64
N LEU A 154 4.39 0.36 8.59
CA LEU A 154 4.69 0.40 10.04
C LEU A 154 5.46 -0.85 10.47
N LEU A 155 5.08 -2.04 10.00
CA LEU A 155 5.79 -3.28 10.30
C LEU A 155 7.22 -3.27 9.74
N ILE A 156 7.42 -2.86 8.49
CA ILE A 156 8.75 -2.70 7.87
C ILE A 156 9.63 -1.77 8.71
N THR A 157 9.12 -0.57 9.00
CA THR A 157 9.85 0.44 9.78
C THR A 157 10.15 -0.08 11.19
N GLY A 158 9.20 -0.82 11.79
CA GLY A 158 9.35 -1.46 13.09
C GLY A 158 10.47 -2.51 13.13
N ILE A 159 10.55 -3.35 12.12
CA ILE A 159 11.64 -4.35 12.00
C ILE A 159 13.00 -3.65 11.92
N LEU A 160 13.12 -2.64 11.07
CA LEU A 160 14.38 -1.90 10.92
C LEU A 160 14.75 -1.11 12.19
N ALA A 161 13.76 -0.53 12.88
CA ALA A 161 13.96 0.13 14.17
C ALA A 161 14.41 -0.84 15.27
N LEU A 162 13.87 -2.07 15.30
CA LEU A 162 14.31 -3.10 16.25
C LEU A 162 15.76 -3.52 16.01
N LEU A 163 16.20 -3.58 14.76
CA LEU A 163 17.59 -3.87 14.42
C LEU A 163 18.56 -2.75 14.87
N SER A 164 18.05 -1.52 15.04
CA SER A 164 18.84 -0.36 15.52
C SER A 164 19.16 -0.43 17.01
N LYS A 165 18.43 -1.24 17.78
CA LYS A 165 18.65 -1.36 19.23
C LYS A 165 19.92 -2.15 19.55
N PRO A 166 20.66 -1.78 20.62
CA PRO A 166 21.83 -2.56 21.09
C PRO A 166 21.47 -4.00 21.43
N THR A 167 20.31 -4.22 22.04
CA THR A 167 19.75 -5.53 22.38
C THR A 167 18.72 -5.92 21.34
N ARG A 168 19.14 -6.67 20.31
CA ARG A 168 18.27 -7.12 19.23
C ARG A 168 17.47 -8.33 19.63
N ASN A 169 16.16 -8.29 19.45
CA ASN A 169 15.29 -9.44 19.65
C ASN A 169 14.97 -10.12 18.32
N TYR A 170 15.82 -11.06 17.92
CA TYR A 170 15.71 -11.75 16.64
C TYR A 170 14.44 -12.59 16.49
N LEU A 171 13.88 -13.12 17.60
CA LEU A 171 12.59 -13.82 17.55
C LEU A 171 11.46 -12.88 17.16
N VAL A 172 11.39 -11.70 17.78
CA VAL A 172 10.39 -10.67 17.46
C VAL A 172 10.56 -10.20 16.01
N SER A 173 11.80 -10.03 15.53
CA SER A 173 12.03 -9.67 14.13
C SER A 173 11.47 -10.75 13.18
N GLY A 174 11.67 -12.04 13.48
CA GLY A 174 11.09 -13.14 12.70
C GLY A 174 9.56 -13.13 12.71
N VAL A 175 8.95 -12.95 13.88
CA VAL A 175 7.47 -12.84 14.03
C VAL A 175 6.93 -11.66 13.21
N LEU A 176 7.56 -10.49 13.28
CA LEU A 176 7.12 -9.33 12.52
C LEU A 176 7.25 -9.53 11.00
N ILE A 177 8.31 -10.23 10.52
CA ILE A 177 8.41 -10.60 9.10
C ILE A 177 7.27 -11.56 8.71
N GLY A 178 6.94 -12.52 9.57
CA GLY A 178 5.80 -13.41 9.38
C GLY A 178 4.48 -12.62 9.29
N LEU A 179 4.26 -11.65 10.17
CA LEU A 179 3.09 -10.75 10.09
C LEU A 179 3.10 -9.89 8.81
N CYS A 180 4.27 -9.43 8.36
CA CYS A 180 4.37 -8.71 7.08
C CYS A 180 3.82 -9.54 5.92
N ILE A 181 4.07 -10.86 5.87
CA ILE A 181 3.56 -11.73 4.80
C ILE A 181 2.03 -11.85 4.86
N TRP A 182 1.43 -11.86 6.04
CA TRP A 182 -0.02 -11.83 6.20
C TRP A 182 -0.66 -10.49 5.77
N VAL A 183 0.17 -9.43 5.67
CA VAL A 183 -0.25 -8.14 5.11
C VAL A 183 0.06 -8.07 3.62
N ARG A 184 1.26 -8.51 3.20
CA ARG A 184 1.68 -8.54 1.79
C ARG A 184 2.74 -9.64 1.57
N PRO A 185 2.61 -10.44 0.50
CA PRO A 185 3.55 -11.54 0.19
C PRO A 185 5.02 -11.09 0.09
N ASP A 186 5.27 -9.88 -0.42
CA ASP A 186 6.59 -9.27 -0.57
C ASP A 186 7.28 -8.96 0.77
N GLY A 187 6.58 -9.10 1.90
CA GLY A 187 7.17 -9.06 3.25
C GLY A 187 8.31 -10.04 3.47
N ILE A 188 8.36 -11.15 2.73
CA ILE A 188 9.46 -12.12 2.78
C ILE A 188 10.82 -11.48 2.46
N THR A 189 10.85 -10.40 1.68
CA THR A 189 12.09 -9.69 1.30
C THR A 189 12.84 -9.12 2.50
N LEU A 190 12.15 -8.90 3.64
CA LEU A 190 12.74 -8.40 4.88
C LEU A 190 13.66 -9.40 5.57
N LEU A 191 13.61 -10.67 5.19
CA LEU A 191 14.64 -11.65 5.62
C LEU A 191 16.04 -11.19 5.18
N GLY A 192 16.18 -10.58 4.00
CA GLY A 192 17.45 -10.09 3.47
C GLY A 192 18.20 -9.16 4.43
N PRO A 193 17.67 -8.00 4.77
CA PRO A 193 18.32 -7.05 5.68
C PRO A 193 18.50 -7.60 7.09
N VAL A 194 17.54 -8.38 7.61
CA VAL A 194 17.66 -9.00 8.93
C VAL A 194 18.83 -9.98 8.97
N LEU A 195 18.93 -10.89 8.01
CA LEU A 195 20.04 -11.83 7.91
C LEU A 195 21.38 -11.13 7.63
N MET A 196 21.40 -10.12 6.78
CA MET A 196 22.60 -9.32 6.52
C MET A 196 23.15 -8.69 7.80
N VAL A 197 22.29 -8.00 8.57
CA VAL A 197 22.68 -7.41 9.85
C VAL A 197 23.19 -8.49 10.81
N LEU A 198 22.49 -9.60 10.89
CA LEU A 198 22.81 -10.71 11.79
C LEU A 198 24.18 -11.31 11.46
N ILE A 199 24.44 -11.65 10.20
CA ILE A 199 25.71 -12.26 9.75
C ILE A 199 26.89 -11.30 9.94
N LEU A 200 26.69 -10.01 9.68
CA LEU A 200 27.76 -9.01 9.75
C LEU A 200 28.05 -8.52 11.19
N THR A 201 27.10 -8.69 12.13
CA THR A 201 27.27 -8.20 13.51
C THR A 201 27.57 -9.30 14.52
N GLU A 202 27.04 -10.52 14.34
CA GLU A 202 27.27 -11.64 15.27
C GLU A 202 28.56 -12.40 14.91
N LYS A 203 29.64 -12.07 15.60
CA LYS A 203 30.96 -12.65 15.33
C LYS A 203 31.16 -14.06 15.87
N THR A 204 30.34 -14.50 16.83
CA THR A 204 30.47 -15.80 17.49
C THR A 204 29.56 -16.82 16.79
N PRO A 205 30.08 -17.92 16.20
CA PRO A 205 29.28 -18.90 15.45
C PRO A 205 28.07 -19.45 16.22
N GLY A 206 28.23 -19.77 17.51
CA GLY A 206 27.14 -20.27 18.33
C GLY A 206 26.03 -19.24 18.60
N LYS A 207 26.38 -17.94 18.71
CA LYS A 207 25.38 -16.86 18.82
C LYS A 207 24.69 -16.62 17.49
N LEU A 208 25.43 -16.64 16.38
CA LEU A 208 24.92 -16.52 15.03
C LEU A 208 23.87 -17.59 14.73
N ILE A 209 24.20 -18.86 14.96
CA ILE A 209 23.27 -19.99 14.74
C ILE A 209 22.00 -19.82 15.59
N LYS A 210 22.15 -19.50 16.89
CA LYS A 210 20.99 -19.28 17.78
C LYS A 210 20.12 -18.13 17.30
N ALA A 211 20.71 -17.06 16.78
CA ALA A 211 19.98 -15.90 16.25
C ALA A 211 19.25 -16.25 14.95
N ILE A 212 19.89 -16.99 14.03
CA ILE A 212 19.24 -17.51 12.81
C ILE A 212 18.05 -18.39 13.18
N ILE A 213 18.23 -19.34 14.10
CA ILE A 213 17.14 -20.22 14.55
C ILE A 213 15.96 -19.40 15.09
N LYS A 214 16.21 -18.35 15.88
CA LYS A 214 15.13 -17.48 16.41
C LYS A 214 14.38 -16.76 15.29
N VAL A 215 15.10 -16.20 14.28
CA VAL A 215 14.45 -15.55 13.13
C VAL A 215 13.63 -16.57 12.35
N VAL A 216 14.23 -17.72 12.00
CA VAL A 216 13.57 -18.76 11.20
C VAL A 216 12.36 -19.33 11.93
N PHE A 217 12.45 -19.56 13.22
CA PHE A 217 11.35 -20.07 14.03
C PHE A 217 10.19 -19.07 14.11
N GLY A 218 10.49 -17.79 14.46
CA GLY A 218 9.45 -16.74 14.55
C GLY A 218 8.75 -16.47 13.22
N PHE A 219 9.51 -16.45 12.12
CA PHE A 219 9.02 -16.31 10.77
C PHE A 219 8.29 -17.56 10.28
N GLY A 220 8.92 -18.73 10.45
CA GLY A 220 8.51 -19.98 9.82
C GLY A 220 7.14 -20.48 10.27
N ILE A 221 6.78 -20.28 11.55
CA ILE A 221 5.45 -20.65 12.05
C ILE A 221 4.37 -19.86 11.32
N LEU A 222 4.49 -18.53 11.25
CA LEU A 222 3.49 -17.68 10.59
C LEU A 222 3.46 -17.88 9.09
N PHE A 223 4.63 -18.13 8.49
CA PHE A 223 4.73 -18.45 7.06
C PHE A 223 4.11 -19.80 6.71
N ALA A 224 4.34 -20.82 7.51
CA ALA A 224 3.74 -22.14 7.29
C ALA A 224 2.19 -22.06 7.39
N VAL A 225 1.67 -21.37 8.41
CA VAL A 225 0.22 -21.14 8.54
C VAL A 225 -0.33 -20.35 7.35
N TYR A 226 0.40 -19.33 6.86
CA TYR A 226 0.01 -18.56 5.67
C TYR A 226 -0.04 -19.43 4.40
N CYS A 227 0.95 -20.29 4.18
CA CYS A 227 0.95 -21.23 3.05
C CYS A 227 -0.18 -22.24 3.13
N LEU A 228 -0.44 -22.81 4.31
CA LEU A 228 -1.57 -23.72 4.53
C LEU A 228 -2.91 -23.04 4.31
N PHE A 229 -3.05 -21.80 4.76
CA PHE A 229 -4.25 -20.98 4.53
C PHE A 229 -4.51 -20.80 3.03
N ASN A 230 -3.52 -20.36 2.25
CA ASN A 230 -3.69 -20.18 0.81
C ASN A 230 -3.96 -21.51 0.07
N LEU A 231 -3.25 -22.59 0.43
CA LEU A 231 -3.48 -23.91 -0.16
C LEU A 231 -4.90 -24.41 0.07
N ASN A 232 -5.46 -24.22 1.28
CA ASN A 232 -6.81 -24.63 1.60
C ASN A 232 -7.89 -23.81 0.87
N ILE A 233 -7.61 -22.53 0.58
CA ILE A 233 -8.61 -21.63 0.00
C ILE A 233 -8.54 -21.61 -1.53
N SER A 234 -7.34 -21.61 -2.11
CA SER A 234 -7.15 -21.44 -3.55
C SER A 234 -6.34 -22.54 -4.23
N GLY A 235 -5.85 -23.52 -3.47
CA GLY A 235 -4.95 -24.57 -4.00
C GLY A 235 -3.56 -24.06 -4.39
N MET A 236 -3.22 -22.79 -4.10
CA MET A 236 -1.97 -22.14 -4.46
C MET A 236 -1.21 -21.70 -3.20
N LEU A 237 0.14 -21.61 -3.25
CA LEU A 237 0.97 -21.13 -2.12
C LEU A 237 0.82 -19.63 -1.87
N TRP A 238 0.58 -18.84 -2.93
CA TRP A 238 0.39 -17.40 -2.90
C TRP A 238 -1.05 -17.03 -3.29
N PRO A 239 -1.56 -15.86 -2.87
CA PRO A 239 -2.89 -15.40 -3.26
C PRO A 239 -3.04 -15.33 -4.77
N ASN A 240 -4.25 -15.52 -5.28
CA ASN A 240 -4.55 -15.47 -6.72
C ASN A 240 -4.10 -14.15 -7.35
N THR A 241 -4.25 -13.05 -6.63
CA THR A 241 -3.82 -11.70 -7.04
C THR A 241 -2.33 -11.61 -7.39
N PHE A 242 -1.48 -12.43 -6.75
CA PHE A 242 -0.04 -12.46 -7.06
C PHE A 242 0.22 -12.93 -8.49
N TYR A 243 -0.50 -13.94 -8.94
CA TYR A 243 -0.39 -14.49 -10.29
C TYR A 243 -1.14 -13.63 -11.31
N ALA A 244 -2.35 -13.22 -10.99
CA ALA A 244 -3.23 -12.43 -11.84
C ALA A 244 -2.57 -11.10 -12.25
N LYS A 245 -2.10 -10.31 -11.29
CA LYS A 245 -1.47 -9.00 -11.56
C LYS A 245 -0.20 -9.09 -12.39
N GLN A 246 0.56 -10.18 -12.31
CA GLN A 246 1.72 -10.36 -13.17
C GLN A 246 1.36 -10.50 -14.64
N LEU A 247 0.29 -11.25 -14.95
CA LEU A 247 -0.17 -11.46 -16.32
C LEU A 247 -0.93 -10.25 -16.84
N GLU A 248 -1.75 -9.63 -16.02
CA GLU A 248 -2.47 -8.41 -16.37
C GLU A 248 -1.52 -7.30 -16.83
N TYR A 249 -0.45 -7.04 -16.06
CA TYR A 249 0.51 -5.98 -16.34
C TYR A 249 1.74 -6.43 -17.14
N ALA A 250 1.70 -7.61 -17.74
CA ALA A 250 2.84 -8.15 -18.51
C ALA A 250 3.31 -7.24 -19.65
N ALA A 251 2.39 -6.45 -20.27
CA ALA A 251 2.75 -5.48 -21.31
C ALA A 251 3.72 -4.38 -20.82
N LEU A 252 3.72 -4.05 -19.54
CA LEU A 252 4.66 -3.07 -18.99
C LEU A 252 6.10 -3.59 -18.98
N GLN A 253 6.30 -4.90 -19.12
CA GLN A 253 7.64 -5.50 -19.18
C GLN A 253 8.34 -5.28 -20.51
N ASP A 254 7.63 -4.84 -21.55
CA ASP A 254 8.21 -4.43 -22.83
C ASP A 254 9.03 -3.14 -22.72
N ILE A 255 8.77 -2.34 -21.68
CA ILE A 255 9.58 -1.15 -21.35
C ILE A 255 10.96 -1.60 -20.86
N PRO A 256 12.08 -1.02 -21.34
CA PRO A 256 13.43 -1.37 -20.87
C PRO A 256 13.56 -1.31 -19.35
N PHE A 257 14.18 -2.33 -18.74
CA PHE A 257 14.28 -2.48 -17.30
C PHE A 257 14.84 -1.24 -16.58
N TRP A 258 15.90 -0.63 -17.11
CA TRP A 258 16.50 0.56 -16.51
C TRP A 258 15.52 1.74 -16.45
N LYS A 259 14.65 1.89 -17.45
CA LYS A 259 13.62 2.94 -17.47
C LYS A 259 12.56 2.66 -16.39
N ARG A 260 12.09 1.42 -16.28
CA ARG A 260 11.16 0.99 -15.23
C ARG A 260 11.74 1.24 -13.82
N TYR A 261 13.00 0.85 -13.62
CA TYR A 261 13.69 1.04 -12.34
C TYR A 261 13.82 2.53 -11.97
N LEU A 262 14.24 3.38 -12.92
CA LEU A 262 14.36 4.82 -12.67
C LEU A 262 12.99 5.47 -12.40
N THR A 263 11.95 5.04 -13.08
CA THR A 263 10.58 5.54 -12.85
C THR A 263 10.11 5.18 -11.44
N GLU A 264 10.28 3.93 -11.00
CA GLU A 264 9.93 3.51 -9.64
C GLU A 264 10.80 4.22 -8.59
N ALA A 265 12.10 4.38 -8.84
CA ALA A 265 13.04 5.05 -7.94
C ALA A 265 12.76 6.56 -7.83
N SER A 266 12.09 7.17 -8.80
CA SER A 266 11.73 8.59 -8.78
C SER A 266 10.50 8.89 -7.90
N LEU A 267 9.66 7.88 -7.59
CA LEU A 267 8.43 8.09 -6.83
C LEU A 267 8.65 8.75 -5.46
N PRO A 268 9.62 8.34 -4.62
CA PRO A 268 9.89 9.01 -3.35
C PRO A 268 10.39 10.44 -3.50
N LEU A 269 10.82 10.84 -4.70
CA LEU A 269 11.31 12.20 -4.97
C LEU A 269 10.19 13.17 -5.32
N ILE A 270 8.98 12.68 -5.61
CA ILE A 270 7.85 13.53 -5.97
C ILE A 270 7.41 14.34 -4.74
N GLY A 271 7.54 15.66 -4.83
CA GLY A 271 7.19 16.57 -3.73
C GLY A 271 8.37 16.93 -2.86
N SER A 272 8.17 16.93 -1.55
CA SER A 272 9.22 17.30 -0.58
C SER A 272 10.39 16.32 -0.53
N GLY A 273 10.19 15.10 -1.03
CA GLY A 273 11.22 14.08 -1.06
C GLY A 273 12.46 14.47 -1.86
N ILE A 274 12.32 15.24 -2.96
CA ILE A 274 13.45 15.70 -3.77
C ILE A 274 14.39 16.61 -2.95
N LEU A 275 13.85 17.41 -2.04
CA LEU A 275 14.62 18.31 -1.20
C LEU A 275 15.40 17.59 -0.10
N LEU A 276 15.03 16.35 0.19
CA LEU A 276 15.76 15.48 1.11
C LEU A 276 16.92 14.73 0.44
N LEU A 277 17.02 14.74 -0.89
CA LEU A 277 18.05 14.00 -1.63
C LEU A 277 19.49 14.37 -1.19
N PRO A 278 19.86 15.66 -1.00
CA PRO A 278 21.18 16.00 -0.46
C PRO A 278 21.44 15.38 0.92
N GLY A 279 20.42 15.34 1.78
CA GLY A 279 20.50 14.68 3.09
C GLY A 279 20.70 13.18 2.98
N VAL A 280 19.99 12.52 2.05
CA VAL A 280 20.18 11.08 1.76
C VAL A 280 21.59 10.81 1.31
N ILE A 281 22.13 11.58 0.35
CA ILE A 281 23.50 11.44 -0.16
C ILE A 281 24.51 11.62 0.98
N PHE A 282 24.34 12.68 1.79
CA PHE A 282 25.20 12.92 2.95
C PHE A 282 25.19 11.75 3.94
N ARG A 283 23.99 11.23 4.24
CA ARG A 283 23.85 10.08 5.13
C ARG A 283 24.50 8.82 4.56
N ILE A 284 24.37 8.56 3.25
CA ILE A 284 25.02 7.44 2.57
C ILE A 284 26.54 7.52 2.73
N LEU A 285 27.13 8.65 2.35
CA LEU A 285 28.58 8.84 2.40
C LEU A 285 29.12 8.60 3.82
N LYS A 286 28.43 9.15 4.82
CA LYS A 286 28.80 8.98 6.22
C LYS A 286 28.64 7.53 6.71
N THR A 287 27.59 6.85 6.27
CA THR A 287 27.31 5.46 6.59
C THR A 287 28.37 4.52 6.05
N VAL A 288 28.79 4.73 4.79
CA VAL A 288 29.87 3.95 4.18
C VAL A 288 31.19 4.17 4.95
N GLN A 289 31.53 5.43 5.28
CA GLN A 289 32.74 5.75 6.05
C GLN A 289 32.74 5.10 7.45
N LYS A 290 31.59 5.12 8.14
CA LYS A 290 31.44 4.57 9.49
C LYS A 290 31.16 3.07 9.52
N ARG A 291 30.94 2.44 8.37
CA ARG A 291 30.52 1.03 8.24
C ARG A 291 29.26 0.72 9.08
N ASP A 292 28.28 1.63 9.05
CA ASP A 292 27.01 1.42 9.74
C ASP A 292 26.19 0.36 8.98
N ILE A 293 26.34 -0.89 9.42
CA ILE A 293 25.76 -2.08 8.78
C ILE A 293 24.23 -1.98 8.68
N LEU A 294 23.59 -1.46 9.73
CA LEU A 294 22.13 -1.37 9.74
C LEU A 294 21.61 -0.42 8.66
N THR A 295 22.21 0.77 8.62
CA THR A 295 21.85 1.76 7.63
C THR A 295 22.12 1.22 6.22
N LEU A 296 23.25 0.55 5.97
CA LEU A 296 23.56 -0.10 4.69
C LEU A 296 22.53 -1.19 4.33
N ALA A 297 22.14 -2.02 5.31
CA ALA A 297 21.15 -3.10 5.09
C ALA A 297 19.76 -2.56 4.73
N SER A 298 19.32 -1.49 5.40
CA SER A 298 18.03 -0.86 5.08
C SER A 298 18.04 -0.19 3.70
N MET A 299 19.19 0.36 3.24
CA MET A 299 19.35 0.88 1.87
C MET A 299 19.36 -0.22 0.84
N ALA A 300 20.13 -1.25 1.07
CA ALA A 300 20.18 -2.39 0.17
C ALA A 300 18.78 -2.96 -0.01
N TRP A 301 18.00 -3.04 1.09
CA TRP A 301 16.60 -3.48 1.02
C TRP A 301 15.73 -2.49 0.24
N PHE A 302 15.83 -1.20 0.50
CA PHE A 302 15.05 -0.17 -0.21
C PHE A 302 15.29 -0.23 -1.73
N LEU A 303 16.56 -0.27 -2.15
CA LEU A 303 16.92 -0.36 -3.57
C LEU A 303 16.52 -1.71 -4.17
N GLY A 304 16.67 -2.81 -3.41
CA GLY A 304 16.26 -4.15 -3.81
C GLY A 304 14.74 -4.30 -3.91
N PHE A 305 13.97 -3.60 -3.08
CA PHE A 305 12.51 -3.58 -3.13
C PHE A 305 12.02 -2.86 -4.40
N ILE A 306 12.61 -1.69 -4.72
CA ILE A 306 12.35 -1.01 -5.99
C ILE A 306 12.74 -1.89 -7.18
N PHE A 307 13.90 -2.56 -7.12
CA PHE A 307 14.33 -3.49 -8.15
C PHE A 307 13.32 -4.62 -8.37
N LEU A 308 12.80 -5.22 -7.29
CA LEU A 308 11.81 -6.28 -7.36
C LEU A 308 10.53 -5.83 -8.09
N TYR A 309 10.02 -4.64 -7.77
CA TYR A 309 8.83 -4.11 -8.43
C TYR A 309 9.09 -3.73 -9.88
N ALA A 310 10.19 -3.02 -10.16
CA ALA A 310 10.60 -2.72 -11.53
C ALA A 310 10.78 -3.97 -12.40
N TRP A 311 11.18 -5.10 -11.78
CA TRP A 311 11.34 -6.36 -12.48
C TRP A 311 10.01 -7.09 -12.68
N ARG A 312 9.17 -7.19 -11.64
CA ARG A 312 7.99 -8.07 -11.64
C ARG A 312 6.67 -7.37 -11.87
N LEU A 313 6.50 -6.16 -11.38
CA LEU A 313 5.24 -5.44 -11.40
C LEU A 313 5.49 -3.93 -11.47
N PRO A 314 5.97 -3.40 -12.61
CA PRO A 314 6.37 -1.99 -12.77
C PRO A 314 5.16 -1.06 -12.93
N VAL A 315 4.29 -1.04 -11.92
CA VAL A 315 3.04 -0.30 -11.90
C VAL A 315 3.20 0.97 -11.07
N THR A 316 3.21 2.13 -11.73
CA THR A 316 3.46 3.44 -11.10
C THR A 316 2.22 4.30 -10.91
N TYR A 317 1.08 3.93 -11.50
CA TYR A 317 -0.17 4.66 -11.28
C TYR A 317 -0.69 4.49 -9.85
N GLN A 318 -1.73 5.23 -9.50
CA GLN A 318 -2.25 5.32 -8.14
C GLN A 318 -1.15 5.75 -7.15
N HIS A 319 -0.38 6.78 -7.58
CA HIS A 319 0.69 7.42 -6.80
C HIS A 319 1.83 6.48 -6.38
N GLY A 320 2.06 5.41 -7.16
CA GLY A 320 3.10 4.42 -6.86
C GLY A 320 2.80 3.59 -5.61
N ARG A 321 1.54 3.22 -5.37
CA ARG A 321 1.06 2.54 -4.15
C ARG A 321 1.90 1.33 -3.73
N TYR A 322 2.55 0.67 -4.69
CA TYR A 322 3.41 -0.49 -4.40
C TYR A 322 4.77 -0.10 -3.81
N ILE A 323 5.25 1.11 -4.06
CA ILE A 323 6.53 1.63 -3.55
C ILE A 323 6.33 2.42 -2.24
N ILE A 324 5.14 2.96 -1.98
CA ILE A 324 4.83 3.71 -0.75
C ILE A 324 5.33 3.00 0.52
N PRO A 325 5.19 1.66 0.69
CA PRO A 325 5.67 0.98 1.89
C PRO A 325 7.17 1.15 2.18
N ALA A 326 7.99 1.35 1.16
CA ALA A 326 9.43 1.55 1.31
C ALA A 326 9.84 3.02 1.48
N MET A 327 8.97 3.98 1.10
CA MET A 327 9.29 5.42 1.12
C MET A 327 9.72 5.97 2.48
N PRO A 328 9.15 5.55 3.63
CA PRO A 328 9.60 6.05 4.93
C PRO A 328 11.07 5.82 5.23
N ILE A 329 11.69 4.79 4.66
CA ILE A 329 13.13 4.54 4.80
C ILE A 329 13.92 5.68 4.15
N TYR A 330 13.53 6.06 2.94
CA TYR A 330 14.11 7.21 2.24
C TYR A 330 13.92 8.51 3.04
N PHE A 331 12.70 8.74 3.57
CA PHE A 331 12.40 9.96 4.34
C PHE A 331 13.12 10.01 5.68
N ILE A 332 13.21 8.91 6.43
CA ILE A 332 13.95 8.80 7.69
C ILE A 332 15.44 9.14 7.46
N TRP A 333 16.00 8.69 6.37
CA TRP A 333 17.41 8.94 6.04
C TRP A 333 17.65 10.34 5.52
N GLY A 334 16.77 10.80 4.66
CA GLY A 334 16.81 12.15 4.15
C GLY A 334 16.72 13.17 5.29
N MET A 335 15.76 12.98 6.19
CA MET A 335 15.62 13.83 7.39
C MET A 335 16.82 13.71 8.33
N SER A 336 17.29 12.47 8.59
CA SER A 336 18.50 12.27 9.43
C SER A 336 19.71 12.98 8.87
N GLY A 337 19.98 12.82 7.57
CA GLY A 337 21.12 13.46 6.91
C GLY A 337 20.97 14.98 6.82
N THR A 338 19.77 15.48 6.53
CA THR A 338 19.49 16.92 6.49
C THR A 338 19.65 17.56 7.86
N ILE A 339 19.11 16.96 8.92
CA ILE A 339 19.27 17.44 10.29
C ILE A 339 20.75 17.46 10.67
N GLU A 340 21.48 16.38 10.39
CA GLU A 340 22.91 16.28 10.70
C GLU A 340 23.73 17.31 9.92
N TYR A 341 23.51 17.43 8.61
CA TYR A 341 24.21 18.40 7.76
C TYR A 341 23.99 19.86 8.21
N LEU A 342 22.72 20.22 8.46
CA LEU A 342 22.36 21.57 8.87
C LEU A 342 22.82 21.92 10.30
N THR A 343 23.07 20.93 11.15
CA THR A 343 23.54 21.14 12.52
C THR A 343 25.05 21.27 12.59
N LEU A 344 25.80 20.47 11.82
CA LEU A 344 27.27 20.44 11.84
C LEU A 344 27.92 21.63 11.13
N ASN A 345 27.24 22.25 10.18
CA ASN A 345 27.79 23.28 9.31
C ASN A 345 27.43 24.72 9.73
N ILE A 346 27.22 24.99 11.03
CA ILE A 346 26.97 26.36 11.51
C ILE A 346 28.27 27.00 11.98
N GLN A 347 29.03 27.60 11.05
CA GLN A 347 30.26 28.26 11.38
C GLN A 347 30.21 29.79 11.17
N ASN A 348 29.28 30.31 10.34
CA ASN A 348 29.17 31.72 10.05
C ASN A 348 27.74 32.15 9.68
N GLN A 349 27.48 33.48 9.64
CA GLN A 349 26.20 34.07 9.37
C GLN A 349 25.59 33.64 8.01
N ARG A 350 26.44 33.48 7.00
CA ARG A 350 26.01 33.04 5.66
C ARG A 350 25.44 31.62 5.68
N GLN A 351 26.02 30.73 6.46
CA GLN A 351 25.53 29.37 6.63
C GLN A 351 24.20 29.32 7.40
N HIS A 352 24.03 30.21 8.40
CA HIS A 352 22.73 30.37 9.07
C HIS A 352 21.61 30.74 8.09
N ILE A 353 21.87 31.68 7.17
CA ILE A 353 20.90 32.08 6.14
C ILE A 353 20.57 30.88 5.22
N VAL A 354 21.60 30.20 4.70
CA VAL A 354 21.42 29.04 3.81
C VAL A 354 20.62 27.94 4.51
N ASN A 355 20.95 27.64 5.76
CA ASN A 355 20.22 26.63 6.55
C ASN A 355 18.75 27.03 6.80
N SER A 356 18.49 28.31 7.04
CA SER A 356 17.11 28.80 7.23
C SER A 356 16.31 28.74 5.93
N VAL A 357 16.91 29.12 4.81
CA VAL A 357 16.29 29.00 3.49
C VAL A 357 15.99 27.54 3.16
N ALA A 358 16.92 26.62 3.41
CA ALA A 358 16.71 25.19 3.16
C ALA A 358 15.52 24.63 3.99
N LYS A 359 15.46 24.96 5.29
CA LYS A 359 14.33 24.55 6.16
C LYS A 359 13.00 25.10 5.67
N LEU A 360 12.99 26.39 5.32
CA LEU A 360 11.78 27.06 4.81
C LEU A 360 11.32 26.44 3.48
N SER A 361 12.26 26.16 2.56
CA SER A 361 11.95 25.51 1.28
C SER A 361 11.34 24.12 1.48
N ILE A 362 11.93 23.30 2.37
CA ILE A 362 11.38 21.98 2.70
C ILE A 362 9.95 22.13 3.24
N PHE A 363 9.72 23.08 4.17
CA PHE A 363 8.40 23.29 4.77
C PHE A 363 7.36 23.76 3.73
N ILE A 364 7.70 24.74 2.87
CA ILE A 364 6.81 25.26 1.85
C ILE A 364 6.42 24.15 0.86
N VAL A 365 7.40 23.40 0.34
CA VAL A 365 7.15 22.33 -0.62
C VAL A 365 6.36 21.19 0.03
N TRP A 366 6.70 20.80 1.27
CA TRP A 366 5.99 19.80 2.04
C TRP A 366 4.51 20.18 2.25
N PHE A 367 4.22 21.42 2.68
CA PHE A 367 2.86 21.93 2.88
C PHE A 367 2.09 22.00 1.56
N TRP A 368 2.73 22.47 0.48
CA TRP A 368 2.13 22.55 -0.84
C TRP A 368 1.76 21.17 -1.38
N PHE A 369 2.64 20.20 -1.23
CA PHE A 369 2.37 18.83 -1.68
C PHE A 369 1.34 18.12 -0.80
N TRP A 370 1.24 18.43 0.49
CA TRP A 370 0.14 17.98 1.32
C TRP A 370 -1.22 18.43 0.73
N PHE A 371 -1.31 19.69 0.31
CA PHE A 371 -2.52 20.24 -0.31
C PHE A 371 -2.80 19.62 -1.69
N LEU A 372 -1.78 19.49 -2.55
CA LEU A 372 -1.91 18.83 -3.84
C LEU A 372 -2.31 17.35 -3.69
N GLY A 373 -1.76 16.66 -2.70
CA GLY A 373 -2.11 15.29 -2.36
C GLY A 373 -3.56 15.15 -1.91
N ALA A 374 -4.06 16.09 -1.09
CA ALA A 374 -5.47 16.12 -0.71
C ALA A 374 -6.40 16.29 -1.92
N LYS A 375 -6.01 17.15 -2.88
CA LYS A 375 -6.74 17.33 -4.15
C LYS A 375 -6.69 16.07 -5.02
N ALA A 376 -5.54 15.41 -5.11
CA ALA A 376 -5.39 14.16 -5.85
C ALA A 376 -6.25 13.06 -5.24
N TYR A 377 -6.18 12.86 -3.92
CA TYR A 377 -7.01 11.94 -3.18
C TYR A 377 -8.51 12.16 -3.43
N ALA A 378 -8.96 13.41 -3.34
CA ALA A 378 -10.35 13.76 -3.57
C ALA A 378 -10.84 13.39 -4.99
N LYS A 379 -9.97 13.57 -6.02
CA LYS A 379 -10.27 13.15 -7.39
C LYS A 379 -10.34 11.63 -7.55
N ASP A 380 -9.39 10.91 -6.92
CA ASP A 380 -9.38 9.44 -6.95
C ASP A 380 -10.65 8.88 -6.31
N VAL A 381 -11.05 9.41 -5.14
CA VAL A 381 -12.31 9.04 -4.49
C VAL A 381 -13.51 9.37 -5.38
N ALA A 382 -13.54 10.58 -5.94
CA ALA A 382 -14.65 10.99 -6.80
C ALA A 382 -14.80 10.08 -8.02
N PHE A 383 -13.69 9.63 -8.61
CA PHE A 383 -13.69 8.66 -9.70
C PHE A 383 -14.31 7.32 -9.26
N ILE A 384 -13.79 6.69 -8.20
CA ILE A 384 -14.30 5.39 -7.73
C ILE A 384 -15.77 5.47 -7.33
N GLU A 385 -16.13 6.53 -6.62
CA GLU A 385 -17.49 6.70 -6.10
C GLU A 385 -18.51 7.02 -7.21
N SER A 386 -18.13 7.80 -8.23
CA SER A 386 -19.03 8.15 -9.33
C SER A 386 -19.18 7.04 -10.37
N GLU A 387 -18.17 6.18 -10.51
CA GLU A 387 -18.18 5.09 -11.48
C GLU A 387 -18.54 3.74 -10.82
N MET A 388 -17.59 3.13 -10.06
CA MET A 388 -17.74 1.79 -9.52
C MET A 388 -18.88 1.69 -8.50
N VAL A 389 -18.91 2.59 -7.51
CA VAL A 389 -19.93 2.54 -6.45
C VAL A 389 -21.31 2.90 -7.01
N THR A 390 -21.41 3.90 -7.88
CA THR A 390 -22.68 4.29 -8.52
C THR A 390 -23.20 3.15 -9.40
N MET A 391 -22.35 2.51 -10.21
CA MET A 391 -22.72 1.34 -11.01
C MET A 391 -23.21 0.18 -10.15
N ALA A 392 -22.47 -0.14 -9.08
CA ALA A 392 -22.82 -1.22 -8.17
C ALA A 392 -24.19 -1.01 -7.50
N GLN A 393 -24.47 0.22 -7.06
CA GLN A 393 -25.76 0.60 -6.48
C GLN A 393 -26.90 0.54 -7.51
N TRP A 394 -26.65 0.99 -8.74
CA TRP A 394 -27.63 0.89 -9.82
C TRP A 394 -27.98 -0.57 -10.14
N ILE A 395 -26.97 -1.44 -10.25
CA ILE A 395 -27.14 -2.88 -10.49
C ILE A 395 -27.94 -3.54 -9.37
N ALA A 396 -27.66 -3.19 -8.12
CA ALA A 396 -28.36 -3.75 -6.96
C ALA A 396 -29.88 -3.50 -6.98
N VAL A 397 -30.33 -2.43 -7.66
CA VAL A 397 -31.73 -2.05 -7.73
C VAL A 397 -32.42 -2.53 -9.02
N HIS A 398 -31.69 -2.51 -10.16
CA HIS A 398 -32.32 -2.68 -11.47
C HIS A 398 -32.10 -4.07 -12.10
N ILE A 399 -31.11 -4.83 -11.64
CA ILE A 399 -30.80 -6.14 -12.21
C ILE A 399 -31.37 -7.25 -11.30
N PRO A 400 -32.00 -8.30 -11.86
CA PRO A 400 -32.51 -9.43 -11.08
C PRO A 400 -31.41 -10.09 -10.26
N SER A 401 -31.65 -10.37 -8.98
CA SER A 401 -30.64 -10.87 -8.02
C SER A 401 -30.02 -12.22 -8.37
N ASN A 402 -30.70 -13.01 -9.19
CA ASN A 402 -30.22 -14.31 -9.69
C ASN A 402 -29.32 -14.20 -10.93
N SER A 403 -29.11 -12.99 -11.45
CA SER A 403 -28.27 -12.76 -12.62
C SER A 403 -26.78 -12.97 -12.30
N LEU A 404 -26.05 -13.45 -13.30
CA LEU A 404 -24.58 -13.55 -13.26
C LEU A 404 -23.97 -12.36 -13.98
N VAL A 405 -23.14 -11.59 -13.26
CA VAL A 405 -22.52 -10.37 -13.74
C VAL A 405 -21.00 -10.60 -13.86
N ALA A 406 -20.45 -10.36 -15.03
CA ALA A 406 -19.01 -10.36 -15.23
C ALA A 406 -18.47 -8.93 -15.11
N ALA A 407 -17.34 -8.75 -14.40
CA ALA A 407 -16.72 -7.45 -14.22
C ALA A 407 -15.20 -7.57 -13.99
N HIS A 408 -14.46 -6.52 -14.32
CA HIS A 408 -13.04 -6.40 -13.97
C HIS A 408 -12.88 -5.85 -12.56
N ASP A 409 -13.53 -4.71 -12.26
CA ASP A 409 -13.55 -4.11 -10.93
C ASP A 409 -14.73 -4.70 -10.15
N ILE A 410 -14.42 -5.51 -9.16
CA ILE A 410 -15.41 -6.30 -8.44
C ILE A 410 -15.70 -5.79 -7.02
N GLY A 411 -14.85 -4.90 -6.48
CA GLY A 411 -14.90 -4.51 -5.08
C GLY A 411 -16.23 -3.88 -4.69
N ALA A 412 -16.61 -2.77 -5.31
CA ALA A 412 -17.89 -2.11 -5.08
C ALA A 412 -19.08 -3.02 -5.46
N LEU A 413 -18.97 -3.76 -6.55
CA LEU A 413 -20.01 -4.72 -6.99
C LEU A 413 -20.26 -5.80 -5.94
N GLY A 414 -19.22 -6.36 -5.32
CA GLY A 414 -19.35 -7.36 -4.26
C GLY A 414 -19.85 -6.78 -2.94
N TYR A 415 -19.56 -5.49 -2.68
CA TYR A 415 -19.97 -4.85 -1.42
C TYR A 415 -21.44 -4.39 -1.46
N PHE A 416 -21.84 -3.67 -2.49
CA PHE A 416 -23.17 -3.07 -2.63
C PHE A 416 -24.16 -3.97 -3.36
N GLY A 417 -23.66 -4.85 -4.25
CA GLY A 417 -24.47 -5.80 -5.00
C GLY A 417 -24.78 -7.08 -4.21
N LYS A 418 -25.76 -7.86 -4.71
CA LYS A 418 -26.10 -9.19 -4.19
C LYS A 418 -26.01 -10.26 -5.29
N HIS A 419 -25.38 -9.92 -6.41
CA HIS A 419 -25.30 -10.75 -7.59
C HIS A 419 -24.12 -11.72 -7.50
N ARG A 420 -24.25 -12.84 -8.21
CA ARG A 420 -23.11 -13.71 -8.47
C ARG A 420 -22.18 -13.00 -9.46
N LEU A 421 -20.88 -13.05 -9.19
CA LEU A 421 -19.89 -12.35 -10.00
C LEU A 421 -18.94 -13.33 -10.68
N ILE A 422 -18.59 -13.02 -11.93
CA ILE A 422 -17.41 -13.55 -12.63
C ILE A 422 -16.36 -12.44 -12.65
N ASP A 423 -15.22 -12.74 -12.13
CA ASP A 423 -14.11 -11.80 -12.01
C ASP A 423 -13.15 -11.92 -13.21
N LEU A 424 -13.13 -10.90 -14.05
CA LEU A 424 -12.28 -10.83 -15.25
C LEU A 424 -10.82 -10.46 -14.93
N ALA A 425 -10.53 -10.00 -13.69
CA ALA A 425 -9.18 -9.74 -13.22
C ALA A 425 -8.49 -10.99 -12.64
N GLY A 426 -9.22 -12.13 -12.51
CA GLY A 426 -8.66 -13.40 -12.05
C GLY A 426 -8.37 -13.47 -10.55
N LEU A 427 -8.92 -12.56 -9.73
CA LEU A 427 -8.73 -12.55 -8.28
C LEU A 427 -9.55 -13.64 -7.61
N LEU A 428 -10.76 -13.90 -8.12
CA LEU A 428 -11.68 -14.93 -7.65
C LEU A 428 -11.65 -16.18 -8.55
N ASN A 429 -11.67 -15.96 -9.86
CA ASN A 429 -11.77 -16.99 -10.88
C ASN A 429 -10.39 -17.28 -11.46
N THR A 430 -9.68 -18.28 -10.89
CA THR A 430 -8.31 -18.62 -11.31
C THR A 430 -8.20 -19.07 -12.76
N GLU A 431 -9.30 -19.61 -13.32
CA GLU A 431 -9.41 -20.01 -14.73
C GLU A 431 -9.27 -18.83 -15.70
N VAL A 432 -9.55 -17.61 -15.22
CA VAL A 432 -9.40 -16.39 -16.03
C VAL A 432 -7.91 -15.98 -16.14
N ILE A 433 -7.08 -16.31 -15.17
CA ILE A 433 -5.67 -15.88 -15.13
C ILE A 433 -4.93 -16.17 -16.44
N PRO A 434 -4.93 -17.39 -17.03
CA PRO A 434 -4.21 -17.68 -18.27
C PRO A 434 -4.80 -17.01 -19.51
N ILE A 435 -6.03 -16.50 -19.46
CA ILE A 435 -6.76 -15.91 -20.60
C ILE A 435 -7.04 -14.42 -20.42
N ILE A 436 -6.59 -13.79 -19.33
CA ILE A 436 -6.92 -12.42 -18.95
C ILE A 436 -6.67 -11.36 -20.04
N ARG A 437 -5.73 -11.62 -20.95
CA ARG A 437 -5.37 -10.71 -22.05
C ARG A 437 -5.93 -11.15 -23.41
N ASP A 438 -6.71 -12.21 -23.44
CA ASP A 438 -7.29 -12.76 -24.67
C ASP A 438 -8.81 -12.61 -24.65
N GLU A 439 -9.31 -11.49 -25.19
CA GLU A 439 -10.73 -11.19 -25.20
C GLU A 439 -11.59 -12.27 -25.87
N MET A 440 -11.07 -13.00 -26.88
CA MET A 440 -11.83 -14.07 -27.53
C MET A 440 -12.00 -15.28 -26.62
N LYS A 441 -10.96 -15.65 -25.89
CA LYS A 441 -11.06 -16.72 -24.89
C LYS A 441 -11.92 -16.29 -23.70
N LEU A 442 -11.82 -15.02 -23.27
CA LEU A 442 -12.72 -14.47 -22.25
C LEU A 442 -14.18 -14.56 -22.71
N ALA A 443 -14.49 -14.17 -23.97
CA ALA A 443 -15.84 -14.29 -24.50
C ALA A 443 -16.36 -15.73 -24.46
N SER A 444 -15.55 -16.68 -24.93
CA SER A 444 -15.91 -18.10 -24.88
C SER A 444 -16.14 -18.59 -23.44
N TYR A 445 -15.33 -18.08 -22.49
CA TYR A 445 -15.50 -18.38 -21.07
C TYR A 445 -16.82 -17.79 -20.52
N LEU A 446 -17.14 -16.53 -20.86
CA LEU A 446 -18.39 -15.89 -20.47
C LEU A 446 -19.62 -16.64 -21.01
N ASP A 447 -19.57 -17.15 -22.24
CA ASP A 447 -20.62 -17.95 -22.86
C ASP A 447 -20.80 -19.29 -22.14
N GLN A 448 -19.70 -19.98 -21.82
CA GLN A 448 -19.71 -21.24 -21.06
C GLN A 448 -20.31 -21.05 -19.66
N GLN A 449 -20.00 -19.93 -19.01
CA GLN A 449 -20.52 -19.57 -17.69
C GLN A 449 -21.97 -19.06 -17.75
N ARG A 450 -22.53 -18.81 -18.94
CA ARG A 450 -23.86 -18.25 -19.17
C ARG A 450 -24.05 -16.90 -18.47
N VAL A 451 -23.07 -16.02 -18.64
CA VAL A 451 -23.10 -14.66 -18.09
C VAL A 451 -24.30 -13.90 -18.65
N ASN A 452 -24.97 -13.11 -17.82
CA ASN A 452 -26.12 -12.30 -18.23
C ASN A 452 -25.69 -10.86 -18.58
N TYR A 453 -24.73 -10.32 -17.83
CA TYR A 453 -24.32 -8.93 -17.96
C TYR A 453 -22.81 -8.78 -17.85
N LEU A 454 -22.25 -7.85 -18.64
CA LEU A 454 -20.85 -7.43 -18.58
C LEU A 454 -20.78 -5.99 -18.07
N VAL A 455 -19.96 -5.73 -17.06
CA VAL A 455 -19.71 -4.41 -16.49
C VAL A 455 -18.24 -4.05 -16.67
N THR A 456 -17.95 -2.98 -17.42
CA THR A 456 -16.59 -2.55 -17.70
C THR A 456 -16.53 -1.12 -18.22
N PHE A 457 -15.33 -0.57 -18.31
CA PHE A 457 -15.04 0.59 -19.17
C PHE A 457 -14.90 0.11 -20.61
N PRO A 458 -15.54 0.75 -21.61
CA PRO A 458 -15.55 0.25 -23.00
C PRO A 458 -14.16 0.00 -23.58
N SER A 459 -13.20 0.90 -23.32
CA SER A 459 -11.82 0.79 -23.83
C SER A 459 -11.00 -0.35 -23.24
N TRP A 460 -11.42 -0.93 -22.11
CA TRP A 460 -10.68 -2.04 -21.47
C TRP A 460 -10.89 -3.37 -22.19
N TYR A 461 -12.10 -3.54 -22.77
CA TYR A 461 -12.49 -4.75 -23.49
C TYR A 461 -13.23 -4.38 -24.80
N PRO A 462 -12.54 -3.72 -25.76
CA PRO A 462 -13.19 -3.21 -26.96
C PRO A 462 -13.84 -4.29 -27.83
N ARG A 463 -13.32 -5.53 -27.84
CA ARG A 463 -13.93 -6.64 -28.59
C ARG A 463 -15.15 -7.23 -27.88
N LEU A 464 -15.12 -7.32 -26.54
CA LEU A 464 -16.25 -7.81 -25.74
C LEU A 464 -17.42 -6.83 -25.77
N THR A 465 -17.15 -5.53 -25.84
CA THR A 465 -18.16 -4.47 -25.84
C THR A 465 -18.69 -4.14 -27.23
N PHE A 466 -18.01 -4.60 -28.28
CA PHE A 466 -18.40 -4.35 -29.67
C PHE A 466 -19.76 -5.00 -30.00
N LYS A 467 -20.69 -4.17 -30.52
CA LYS A 467 -22.07 -4.59 -30.87
C LYS A 467 -22.92 -5.19 -29.72
N THR A 468 -22.50 -5.03 -28.45
CA THR A 468 -23.34 -5.40 -27.30
C THR A 468 -24.37 -4.30 -27.01
N SER A 469 -25.50 -4.68 -26.41
CA SER A 469 -26.52 -3.70 -26.05
C SER A 469 -26.22 -3.07 -24.70
N THR A 470 -26.02 -1.76 -24.67
CA THR A 470 -25.87 -0.97 -23.46
C THR A 470 -27.21 -0.90 -22.72
N LEU A 471 -27.21 -1.19 -21.42
CA LEU A 471 -28.37 -1.01 -20.54
C LEU A 471 -28.30 0.32 -19.78
N TYR A 472 -27.13 0.63 -19.24
CA TYR A 472 -26.90 1.82 -18.47
C TYR A 472 -25.43 2.18 -18.52
N HIS A 473 -25.12 3.46 -18.43
CA HIS A 473 -23.78 3.99 -18.22
C HIS A 473 -23.80 5.02 -17.10
N THR A 474 -22.72 5.11 -16.35
CA THR A 474 -22.54 6.19 -15.38
C THR A 474 -22.40 7.51 -16.11
N SER A 475 -22.73 8.60 -15.43
CA SER A 475 -22.63 9.96 -15.97
C SER A 475 -21.64 10.83 -15.17
N GLY A 476 -20.67 10.18 -14.53
CA GLY A 476 -19.68 10.88 -13.71
C GLY A 476 -18.77 11.76 -14.57
N ILE A 477 -18.63 13.02 -14.19
CA ILE A 477 -17.76 13.99 -14.87
C ILE A 477 -16.27 13.74 -14.56
N PHE A 478 -15.98 13.00 -13.49
CA PHE A 478 -14.61 12.82 -12.97
C PHE A 478 -13.78 11.91 -13.86
N SER A 479 -14.37 10.84 -14.38
CA SER A 479 -13.71 9.97 -15.35
C SER A 479 -13.34 10.73 -16.61
N GLN A 480 -14.30 11.44 -17.19
CA GLN A 480 -14.07 12.24 -18.40
C GLN A 480 -13.05 13.36 -18.19
N SER A 481 -13.03 14.00 -17.01
CA SER A 481 -12.06 15.07 -16.68
C SER A 481 -10.60 14.58 -16.62
N THR A 482 -10.39 13.27 -16.50
CA THR A 482 -9.07 12.60 -16.50
C THR A 482 -8.75 11.96 -17.85
N GLY A 483 -9.60 12.16 -18.87
CA GLY A 483 -9.44 11.52 -20.18
C GLY A 483 -9.91 10.08 -20.25
N GLY A 484 -10.64 9.60 -19.21
CA GLY A 484 -11.24 8.28 -19.15
C GLY A 484 -12.67 8.25 -19.69
N GLU A 485 -13.25 7.07 -19.66
CA GLU A 485 -14.63 6.80 -20.05
C GLU A 485 -15.52 6.56 -18.83
N ASN A 486 -16.84 6.61 -19.01
CA ASN A 486 -17.78 6.18 -17.98
C ASN A 486 -17.93 4.66 -17.98
N MET A 487 -18.19 4.08 -16.82
CA MET A 487 -18.46 2.65 -16.67
C MET A 487 -19.81 2.29 -17.27
N VAL A 488 -19.87 1.17 -17.95
CA VAL A 488 -21.06 0.72 -18.70
C VAL A 488 -21.45 -0.70 -18.29
N ILE A 489 -22.75 -0.96 -18.17
CA ILE A 489 -23.29 -2.30 -18.09
C ILE A 489 -23.93 -2.69 -19.42
N TYR A 490 -23.54 -3.83 -19.95
CA TYR A 490 -24.03 -4.41 -21.18
C TYR A 490 -24.83 -5.68 -20.90
N ARG A 491 -25.86 -5.94 -21.72
CA ARG A 491 -26.48 -7.27 -21.78
C ARG A 491 -25.55 -8.18 -22.58
N TRP A 492 -25.08 -9.25 -21.97
CA TRP A 492 -24.24 -10.23 -22.66
C TRP A 492 -25.11 -11.14 -23.55
N THR A 493 -24.82 -11.20 -24.85
CA THR A 493 -25.55 -11.99 -25.86
C THR A 493 -24.65 -12.95 -26.63
N GLY A 494 -23.42 -13.17 -26.13
CA GLY A 494 -22.38 -13.87 -26.84
C GLY A 494 -21.66 -12.98 -27.89
N LEU A 495 -20.52 -13.47 -28.39
CA LEU A 495 -19.93 -12.89 -29.58
C LEU A 495 -20.81 -13.25 -30.78
N LYS A 496 -21.30 -12.25 -31.50
CA LYS A 496 -21.92 -12.51 -32.79
C LYS A 496 -20.84 -12.98 -33.77
N ASP A 497 -21.14 -14.04 -34.53
CA ASP A 497 -20.21 -14.77 -35.42
C ASP A 497 -19.48 -13.95 -36.52
N ASP A 498 -19.69 -12.63 -36.59
CA ASP A 498 -19.12 -11.73 -37.59
C ASP A 498 -17.62 -11.37 -37.40
N LEU A 499 -16.93 -11.92 -36.39
CA LEU A 499 -15.49 -11.68 -36.17
C LEU A 499 -14.59 -12.82 -36.72
N SER A 500 -15.14 -13.73 -37.52
CA SER A 500 -14.41 -14.83 -38.19
C SER A 500 -13.91 -14.49 -39.59
N ASN A 501 -13.90 -13.21 -39.99
CA ASN A 501 -13.32 -12.76 -41.25
C ASN A 501 -12.18 -11.77 -41.05
#